data_7ec4f6671c9876bca03b1467f618a4c9
#
_entry.id   7ec4f6671c9876bca03b1467f618a4c9
#
_cell.length_a   1.000
_cell.length_b   1.000
_cell.length_c   1.000
_cell.angle_alpha   90.00
_cell.angle_beta   90.00
_cell.angle_gamma   90.00
#
_symmetry.space_group_name_H-M   'P 1'
#
loop_
_entity.id
_entity.type
_entity.pdbx_description
1 polymer ?
#
loop_
_entity_poly.entity_id
_entity_poly.type
_entity_poly.pdbx_seq_one_letter_code
_entity_poly.pdbx_strand_id
1 'polypeptide(L)'
;MDTINSIGFALDPNNIPAFLLDWEVTKRCNLDCTYCGTIPEWGLQAGHDNETEHPPLEECLKSIDFMYEYVDQYMNHKKESQRKVVLNVYGGESLFHPDIVKILEACRNKYKQYKDRWYLTVNCTTNAVVGKIRWEEVVPLVDEFTVSYHAENLPKQKQQYLDNILYLKEQGKRFKAVIMMHNNPAMFADAELVIEFCKLHNIRYLAKPLDNAGDQWSYSPKQFAQMIEQPIKFVDKVNSISEGRQCCGGRRLSLNGDLKSNVGFVHQQGFEGWSCSVNWFFLFVRQLDGSVFTNKDCRMSTTGQEEPLGNIADAKKIISKLQTQLETNTMPIISCKKVICRCGFCAPKAENQEDFMKLIKRNVVVDVFQK
;
A
#
# COMPACT_ATOMS: atom_id res chain seq x y z
N MET A 1 -23.39 26.03 -1.69
CA MET A 1 -22.30 25.11 -2.11
C MET A 1 -22.92 23.75 -2.25
N ASP A 2 -22.97 23.25 -3.47
CA ASP A 2 -23.52 21.93 -3.71
C ASP A 2 -22.66 20.89 -2.99
N THR A 3 -23.30 20.11 -2.14
CA THR A 3 -22.66 19.00 -1.42
C THR A 3 -22.33 17.91 -2.43
N ILE A 4 -21.04 17.74 -2.73
CA ILE A 4 -20.58 16.64 -3.57
C ILE A 4 -20.49 15.40 -2.68
N ASN A 5 -21.25 14.35 -3.00
CA ASN A 5 -21.12 13.07 -2.33
C ASN A 5 -19.85 12.37 -2.84
N SER A 6 -18.74 12.61 -2.16
CA SER A 6 -17.42 12.15 -2.54
C SER A 6 -16.57 11.78 -1.33
N ILE A 7 -15.70 10.80 -1.52
CA ILE A 7 -14.76 10.30 -0.51
C ILE A 7 -13.36 10.25 -1.13
N GLY A 8 -12.35 10.58 -0.34
CA GLY A 8 -10.95 10.46 -0.70
C GLY A 8 -10.10 11.52 -0.02
N PHE A 9 -8.78 11.34 -0.02
CA PHE A 9 -7.86 12.28 0.64
C PHE A 9 -7.50 13.49 -0.24
N ALA A 10 -7.90 13.53 -1.48
CA ALA A 10 -7.62 14.63 -2.40
C ALA A 10 -8.57 15.82 -2.23
N LEU A 11 -9.19 15.99 -1.08
CA LEU A 11 -10.03 17.14 -0.80
C LEU A 11 -9.22 18.35 -0.31
N ASP A 12 -7.93 18.16 -0.02
CA ASP A 12 -6.99 19.24 0.27
C ASP A 12 -6.08 19.45 -0.95
N PRO A 13 -6.17 20.60 -1.63
CA PRO A 13 -5.34 20.89 -2.80
C PRO A 13 -3.84 20.97 -2.48
N ASN A 14 -3.49 21.09 -1.21
CA ASN A 14 -2.10 21.14 -0.76
C ASN A 14 -1.54 19.74 -0.41
N ASN A 15 -2.39 18.72 -0.37
CA ASN A 15 -2.01 17.37 0.01
C ASN A 15 -2.30 16.37 -1.11
N ILE A 16 -1.70 16.61 -2.26
CA ILE A 16 -1.85 15.74 -3.42
C ILE A 16 -1.10 14.44 -3.18
N PRO A 17 -1.77 13.31 -3.33
CA PRO A 17 -1.15 12.02 -3.10
C PRO A 17 -0.03 11.77 -4.10
N ALA A 18 1.05 11.16 -3.61
CA ALA A 18 2.06 10.58 -4.46
C ALA A 18 1.44 9.48 -5.34
N PHE A 19 2.00 9.28 -6.52
CA PHE A 19 1.69 8.08 -7.31
C PHE A 19 2.30 6.87 -6.62
N LEU A 20 1.50 5.84 -6.40
CA LEU A 20 1.94 4.60 -5.76
C LEU A 20 2.26 3.55 -6.82
N LEU A 21 3.51 3.11 -6.79
CA LEU A 21 3.97 1.90 -7.47
C LEU A 21 4.03 0.80 -6.43
N ASP A 22 3.10 -0.13 -6.43
CA ASP A 22 3.19 -1.34 -5.63
C ASP A 22 3.84 -2.44 -6.47
N TRP A 23 4.93 -2.99 -5.98
CA TRP A 23 5.66 -4.05 -6.66
C TRP A 23 5.77 -5.29 -5.77
N GLU A 24 5.04 -6.34 -6.13
CA GLU A 24 5.17 -7.67 -5.52
C GLU A 24 6.37 -8.37 -6.16
N VAL A 25 7.55 -8.21 -5.54
CA VAL A 25 8.82 -8.68 -6.11
C VAL A 25 9.00 -10.21 -6.00
N THR A 26 8.32 -10.84 -5.05
CA THR A 26 8.31 -12.30 -4.86
C THR A 26 7.08 -12.73 -4.07
N LYS A 27 6.64 -13.96 -4.26
CA LYS A 27 5.62 -14.59 -3.41
C LYS A 27 6.20 -15.41 -2.26
N ARG A 28 7.48 -15.75 -2.29
CA ARG A 28 8.12 -16.51 -1.23
C ARG A 28 8.22 -15.71 0.06
N CYS A 29 8.06 -16.41 1.17
CA CYS A 29 8.20 -15.84 2.51
C CYS A 29 9.03 -16.78 3.40
N ASN A 30 9.74 -16.22 4.35
CA ASN A 30 10.46 -16.94 5.40
C ASN A 30 9.59 -17.22 6.63
N LEU A 31 8.30 -16.82 6.59
CA LEU A 31 7.28 -17.12 7.59
C LEU A 31 6.13 -17.89 6.96
N ASP A 32 5.38 -18.61 7.79
CA ASP A 32 4.24 -19.42 7.38
C ASP A 32 2.99 -19.05 8.20
N CYS A 33 2.60 -17.78 8.12
CA CYS A 33 1.48 -17.26 8.90
C CYS A 33 0.15 -17.86 8.40
N THR A 34 -0.63 -18.45 9.33
CA THR A 34 -1.89 -19.15 9.02
C THR A 34 -2.97 -18.25 8.39
N TYR A 35 -2.90 -16.95 8.63
CA TYR A 35 -3.83 -15.95 8.08
C TYR A 35 -3.33 -15.30 6.78
N CYS A 36 -2.15 -15.65 6.31
CA CYS A 36 -1.60 -15.05 5.10
C CYS A 36 -2.38 -15.53 3.87
N GLY A 37 -3.00 -14.60 3.16
CA GLY A 37 -3.69 -14.90 1.92
C GLY A 37 -5.00 -15.65 2.02
N THR A 38 -5.55 -15.78 3.20
CA THR A 38 -6.82 -16.50 3.42
C THR A 38 -8.06 -15.64 3.17
N ILE A 39 -8.05 -14.74 2.20
CA ILE A 39 -9.23 -13.97 1.81
C ILE A 39 -9.91 -14.68 0.64
N PRO A 40 -10.86 -15.60 0.90
CA PRO A 40 -11.51 -16.42 -0.12
C PRO A 40 -12.25 -15.59 -1.18
N GLU A 41 -12.71 -14.40 -0.80
CA GLU A 41 -13.49 -13.49 -1.65
C GLU A 41 -12.69 -12.91 -2.81
N TRP A 42 -11.35 -13.00 -2.78
CA TRP A 42 -10.51 -12.45 -3.84
C TRP A 42 -10.13 -13.47 -4.90
N GLY A 43 -10.55 -14.73 -4.75
CA GLY A 43 -10.36 -15.79 -5.74
C GLY A 43 -8.90 -16.11 -6.11
N LEU A 44 -7.96 -15.39 -5.50
CA LEU A 44 -6.54 -15.48 -5.77
C LEU A 44 -5.83 -15.70 -4.43
N GLN A 45 -4.84 -16.58 -4.43
CA GLN A 45 -3.93 -16.71 -3.30
C GLN A 45 -3.18 -15.38 -3.12
N ALA A 46 -3.75 -14.49 -2.30
CA ALA A 46 -3.15 -13.20 -1.99
C ALA A 46 -1.95 -13.34 -1.04
N GLY A 47 -1.74 -14.52 -0.48
CA GLY A 47 -0.67 -14.85 0.45
C GLY A 47 0.65 -15.21 -0.23
N HIS A 48 1.60 -15.59 0.63
CA HIS A 48 2.86 -16.16 0.18
C HIS A 48 2.64 -17.53 -0.46
N ASP A 49 3.58 -17.89 -1.33
CA ASP A 49 3.65 -19.19 -1.97
C ASP A 49 5.12 -19.64 -1.96
N ASN A 50 5.42 -20.59 -1.08
CA ASN A 50 6.78 -21.07 -0.89
C ASN A 50 7.18 -22.18 -1.87
N GLU A 51 6.24 -22.64 -2.71
CA GLU A 51 6.52 -23.60 -3.77
C GLU A 51 7.02 -22.90 -5.05
N THR A 52 6.66 -21.62 -5.25
CA THR A 52 7.16 -20.85 -6.39
C THR A 52 8.62 -20.45 -6.22
N GLU A 53 9.35 -20.37 -7.33
CA GLU A 53 10.71 -19.84 -7.33
C GLU A 53 10.70 -18.29 -7.20
N HIS A 54 11.83 -17.75 -6.74
CA HIS A 54 12.03 -16.30 -6.84
C HIS A 54 12.18 -15.91 -8.32
N PRO A 55 11.53 -14.82 -8.75
CA PRO A 55 11.73 -14.29 -10.09
C PRO A 55 13.22 -13.98 -10.33
N PRO A 56 13.77 -14.29 -11.54
CA PRO A 56 15.14 -13.99 -11.87
C PRO A 56 15.44 -12.48 -11.81
N LEU A 57 16.66 -12.11 -11.43
CA LEU A 57 17.10 -10.71 -11.39
C LEU A 57 16.83 -9.98 -12.71
N GLU A 58 17.11 -10.63 -13.84
CA GLU A 58 16.90 -10.05 -15.18
C GLU A 58 15.44 -9.62 -15.40
N GLU A 59 14.47 -10.41 -14.98
CA GLU A 59 13.05 -10.08 -15.09
C GLU A 59 12.68 -8.93 -14.15
N CYS A 60 13.28 -8.88 -12.96
CA CYS A 60 13.11 -7.74 -12.04
C CYS A 60 13.65 -6.45 -12.65
N LEU A 61 14.79 -6.50 -13.36
CA LEU A 61 15.35 -5.33 -14.05
C LEU A 61 14.44 -4.83 -15.18
N LYS A 62 13.82 -5.73 -15.97
CA LYS A 62 12.82 -5.35 -16.97
C LYS A 62 11.62 -4.65 -16.34
N SER A 63 11.18 -5.12 -15.17
CA SER A 63 10.09 -4.48 -14.43
C SER A 63 10.45 -3.09 -13.94
N ILE A 64 11.68 -2.87 -13.48
CA ILE A 64 12.18 -1.55 -13.10
C ILE A 64 12.14 -0.61 -14.31
N ASP A 65 12.64 -1.04 -15.46
CA ASP A 65 12.63 -0.23 -16.68
C ASP A 65 11.21 0.17 -17.06
N PHE A 66 10.28 -0.79 -17.08
CA PHE A 66 8.87 -0.55 -17.36
C PHE A 66 8.23 0.43 -16.36
N MET A 67 8.38 0.18 -15.07
CA MET A 67 7.76 1.01 -14.03
C MET A 67 8.22 2.47 -14.10
N TYR A 68 9.51 2.69 -14.30
CA TYR A 68 10.06 4.05 -14.35
C TYR A 68 9.65 4.78 -15.63
N GLU A 69 9.61 4.11 -16.76
CA GLU A 69 9.11 4.68 -18.01
C GLU A 69 7.61 5.00 -17.93
N TYR A 70 6.80 4.10 -17.37
CA TYR A 70 5.37 4.33 -17.16
C TYR A 70 5.11 5.56 -16.29
N VAL A 71 5.80 5.62 -15.15
CA VAL A 71 5.68 6.75 -14.22
C VAL A 71 6.15 8.06 -14.86
N ASP A 72 7.23 8.03 -15.61
CA ASP A 72 7.76 9.23 -16.26
C ASP A 72 6.76 9.81 -17.26
N GLN A 73 6.15 8.98 -18.10
CA GLN A 73 5.07 9.42 -18.98
C GLN A 73 3.94 10.06 -18.18
N TYR A 74 3.54 9.45 -17.08
CA TYR A 74 2.48 9.97 -16.23
C TYR A 74 2.86 11.28 -15.54
N MET A 75 4.08 11.41 -15.02
CA MET A 75 4.56 12.60 -14.30
C MET A 75 4.77 13.81 -15.21
N ASN A 76 5.07 13.61 -16.48
CA ASN A 76 5.18 14.71 -17.44
C ASN A 76 3.88 15.50 -17.60
N HIS A 77 2.73 14.89 -17.29
CA HIS A 77 1.41 15.53 -17.30
C HIS A 77 0.99 16.10 -15.93
N LYS A 78 1.88 16.10 -14.93
CA LYS A 78 1.62 16.64 -13.59
C LYS A 78 2.36 17.95 -13.36
N LYS A 79 1.77 18.81 -12.53
CA LYS A 79 2.50 19.97 -12.00
C LYS A 79 3.70 19.52 -11.20
N GLU A 80 4.77 20.28 -11.22
CA GLU A 80 6.02 19.95 -10.57
C GLU A 80 5.83 19.58 -9.08
N SER A 81 5.03 20.36 -8.35
CA SER A 81 4.72 20.08 -6.94
C SER A 81 3.99 18.75 -6.68
N GLN A 82 3.40 18.16 -7.74
CA GLN A 82 2.63 16.91 -7.70
C GLN A 82 3.45 15.69 -8.14
N ARG A 83 4.66 15.90 -8.63
CA ARG A 83 5.52 14.86 -9.20
C ARG A 83 6.21 14.02 -8.11
N LYS A 84 5.41 13.35 -7.29
CA LYS A 84 5.86 12.49 -6.19
C LYS A 84 5.46 11.05 -6.46
N VAL A 85 6.41 10.14 -6.29
CA VAL A 85 6.25 8.71 -6.50
C VAL A 85 6.69 7.95 -5.26
N VAL A 86 5.90 6.99 -4.83
CA VAL A 86 6.30 6.01 -3.81
C VAL A 86 6.38 4.65 -4.49
N LEU A 87 7.56 4.09 -4.58
CA LEU A 87 7.78 2.70 -4.94
C LEU A 87 7.70 1.86 -3.67
N ASN A 88 6.66 1.06 -3.52
CA ASN A 88 6.49 0.14 -2.42
C ASN A 88 6.92 -1.26 -2.86
N VAL A 89 8.08 -1.70 -2.41
CA VAL A 89 8.61 -3.05 -2.65
C VAL A 89 8.09 -3.96 -1.55
N TYR A 90 7.38 -5.00 -1.95
CA TYR A 90 6.82 -5.98 -1.03
C TYR A 90 6.68 -7.37 -1.70
N GLY A 91 6.03 -8.32 -1.03
CA GLY A 91 5.81 -9.65 -1.57
C GLY A 91 5.26 -10.58 -0.50
N GLY A 92 5.61 -11.86 -0.53
CA GLY A 92 5.57 -12.70 0.67
C GLY A 92 6.50 -12.05 1.70
N GLU A 93 7.81 -12.17 1.50
CA GLU A 93 8.82 -11.34 2.17
C GLU A 93 9.83 -10.84 1.14
N SER A 94 9.82 -9.55 0.87
CA SER A 94 10.68 -8.96 -0.16
C SER A 94 12.18 -9.14 0.12
N LEU A 95 12.58 -9.05 1.39
CA LEU A 95 13.98 -9.19 1.81
C LEU A 95 14.47 -10.64 1.77
N PHE A 96 13.57 -11.59 1.57
CA PHE A 96 13.91 -13.01 1.37
C PHE A 96 14.37 -13.29 -0.07
N HIS A 97 14.09 -12.39 -1.02
CA HIS A 97 14.58 -12.51 -2.39
C HIS A 97 16.13 -12.46 -2.40
N PRO A 98 16.81 -13.45 -3.04
CA PRO A 98 18.28 -13.54 -2.99
C PRO A 98 18.98 -12.30 -3.55
N ASP A 99 18.44 -11.69 -4.60
CA ASP A 99 19.01 -10.54 -5.27
C ASP A 99 18.39 -9.19 -4.84
N ILE A 100 17.69 -9.11 -3.70
CA ILE A 100 16.95 -7.89 -3.31
C ILE A 100 17.87 -6.66 -3.23
N VAL A 101 19.11 -6.80 -2.78
CA VAL A 101 20.08 -5.70 -2.73
C VAL A 101 20.34 -5.17 -4.13
N LYS A 102 20.66 -6.04 -5.09
CA LYS A 102 20.90 -5.64 -6.49
C LYS A 102 19.65 -5.01 -7.13
N ILE A 103 18.47 -5.52 -6.80
CA ILE A 103 17.18 -4.99 -7.26
C ILE A 103 17.01 -3.54 -6.74
N LEU A 104 17.22 -3.30 -5.45
CA LEU A 104 17.09 -1.97 -4.85
C LEU A 104 18.15 -1.01 -5.37
N GLU A 105 19.40 -1.48 -5.55
CA GLU A 105 20.47 -0.70 -6.20
C GLU A 105 20.10 -0.31 -7.63
N ALA A 106 19.53 -1.24 -8.39
CA ALA A 106 19.05 -0.95 -9.75
C ALA A 106 17.94 0.10 -9.75
N CYS A 107 16.97 0.03 -8.80
CA CYS A 107 15.97 1.07 -8.62
C CYS A 107 16.62 2.45 -8.37
N ARG A 108 17.59 2.53 -7.47
CA ARG A 108 18.30 3.77 -7.16
C ARG A 108 19.11 4.30 -8.34
N ASN A 109 19.81 3.41 -9.04
CA ASN A 109 20.60 3.77 -10.21
C ASN A 109 19.70 4.26 -11.37
N LYS A 110 18.59 3.56 -11.63
CA LYS A 110 17.63 3.99 -12.65
C LYS A 110 17.02 5.35 -12.31
N TYR A 111 16.71 5.60 -11.04
CA TYR A 111 16.16 6.89 -10.59
C TYR A 111 17.08 8.08 -10.90
N LYS A 112 18.39 7.91 -10.93
CA LYS A 112 19.33 8.99 -11.29
C LYS A 112 19.03 9.65 -12.64
N GLN A 113 18.38 8.92 -13.57
CA GLN A 113 17.97 9.43 -14.89
C GLN A 113 16.71 10.31 -14.81
N TYR A 114 15.98 10.28 -13.69
CA TYR A 114 14.66 10.88 -13.52
C TYR A 114 14.57 11.90 -12.38
N LYS A 115 15.63 12.01 -11.55
CA LYS A 115 15.66 12.83 -10.33
C LYS A 115 15.27 14.30 -10.51
N ASP A 116 15.52 14.84 -11.69
CA ASP A 116 15.22 16.23 -12.01
C ASP A 116 13.80 16.41 -12.56
N ARG A 117 13.06 15.33 -12.76
CA ARG A 117 11.69 15.31 -13.28
C ARG A 117 10.63 15.00 -12.23
N TRP A 118 10.93 14.12 -11.29
CA TRP A 118 10.01 13.73 -10.22
C TRP A 118 10.77 13.17 -9.01
N TYR A 119 10.11 13.21 -7.86
CA TYR A 119 10.68 12.76 -6.59
C TYR A 119 10.27 11.33 -6.28
N LEU A 120 11.24 10.47 -5.95
CA LEU A 120 11.03 9.07 -5.55
C LEU A 120 11.22 8.88 -4.04
N THR A 121 10.29 8.18 -3.44
CA THR A 121 10.46 7.53 -2.13
C THR A 121 10.41 6.02 -2.33
N VAL A 122 11.44 5.30 -1.94
CA VAL A 122 11.42 3.83 -1.90
C VAL A 122 10.96 3.40 -0.52
N ASN A 123 9.82 2.74 -0.46
CA ASN A 123 9.29 2.08 0.74
C ASN A 123 9.46 0.57 0.62
N CYS A 124 9.84 -0.08 1.70
CA CYS A 124 9.91 -1.54 1.77
C CYS A 124 8.94 -2.05 2.84
N THR A 125 8.04 -2.95 2.43
CA THR A 125 7.17 -3.67 3.38
C THR A 125 7.79 -5.03 3.66
N THR A 126 8.06 -5.32 4.94
CA THR A 126 8.80 -6.50 5.38
C THR A 126 8.31 -6.98 6.74
N ASN A 127 8.48 -8.27 7.02
CA ASN A 127 8.31 -8.84 8.37
C ASN A 127 9.54 -8.60 9.26
N ALA A 128 10.62 -8.04 8.72
CA ALA A 128 11.90 -7.78 9.38
C ALA A 128 12.59 -9.00 10.04
N VAL A 129 12.19 -10.21 9.67
CA VAL A 129 12.83 -11.45 10.16
C VAL A 129 13.88 -11.90 9.16
N VAL A 130 14.92 -11.08 9.01
CA VAL A 130 16.08 -11.37 8.15
C VAL A 130 17.38 -11.17 8.90
N GLY A 131 18.44 -11.85 8.45
CA GLY A 131 19.75 -11.78 9.09
C GLY A 131 20.34 -10.36 9.08
N LYS A 132 21.15 -10.04 10.08
CA LYS A 132 21.74 -8.71 10.28
C LYS A 132 22.48 -8.21 9.04
N ILE A 133 23.27 -9.04 8.38
CA ILE A 133 24.04 -8.66 7.18
C ILE A 133 23.09 -8.16 6.08
N ARG A 134 22.03 -8.92 5.78
CA ARG A 134 21.02 -8.53 4.78
C ARG A 134 20.35 -7.23 5.16
N TRP A 135 20.06 -7.05 6.44
CA TRP A 135 19.43 -5.84 6.95
C TRP A 135 20.32 -4.61 6.76
N GLU A 136 21.62 -4.73 7.11
CA GLU A 136 22.60 -3.67 6.94
C GLU A 136 22.83 -3.29 5.46
N GLU A 137 22.76 -4.25 4.54
CA GLU A 137 22.87 -4.00 3.09
C GLU A 137 21.65 -3.24 2.53
N VAL A 138 20.45 -3.57 3.01
CA VAL A 138 19.19 -3.03 2.46
C VAL A 138 18.85 -1.66 3.04
N VAL A 139 19.08 -1.44 4.33
CA VAL A 139 18.67 -0.21 5.02
C VAL A 139 19.18 1.08 4.33
N PRO A 140 20.41 1.19 3.81
CA PRO A 140 20.85 2.37 3.08
C PRO A 140 20.04 2.65 1.78
N LEU A 141 19.50 1.62 1.16
CA LEU A 141 18.83 1.68 -0.14
C LEU A 141 17.33 2.04 -0.05
N VAL A 142 16.76 2.05 1.15
CA VAL A 142 15.34 2.28 1.42
C VAL A 142 15.13 3.56 2.20
N ASP A 143 14.14 4.38 1.82
CA ASP A 143 13.81 5.63 2.51
C ASP A 143 12.87 5.41 3.68
N GLU A 144 11.91 4.52 3.52
CA GLU A 144 10.87 4.22 4.52
C GLU A 144 10.62 2.73 4.63
N PHE A 145 10.27 2.27 5.84
CA PHE A 145 9.89 0.89 6.07
C PHE A 145 8.48 0.78 6.65
N THR A 146 7.75 -0.23 6.18
CA THR A 146 6.56 -0.74 6.84
C THR A 146 6.90 -2.13 7.38
N VAL A 147 7.02 -2.23 8.71
CA VAL A 147 7.56 -3.43 9.36
C VAL A 147 6.44 -4.17 10.07
N SER A 148 6.10 -5.36 9.60
CA SER A 148 4.98 -6.13 10.11
C SER A 148 5.41 -7.14 11.17
N TYR A 149 4.83 -7.04 12.38
CA TYR A 149 4.99 -8.04 13.43
C TYR A 149 3.90 -9.11 13.32
N HIS A 150 4.32 -10.37 13.40
CA HIS A 150 3.45 -11.54 13.31
C HIS A 150 3.57 -12.37 14.57
N ALA A 151 2.50 -12.48 15.37
CA ALA A 151 2.52 -13.17 16.67
C ALA A 151 2.72 -14.70 16.56
N GLU A 152 2.56 -15.27 15.37
CA GLU A 152 2.85 -16.70 15.09
C GLU A 152 4.36 -16.99 14.94
N ASN A 153 5.21 -15.96 14.93
CA ASN A 153 6.65 -16.12 14.82
C ASN A 153 7.23 -16.93 15.98
N LEU A 154 8.28 -17.71 15.69
CA LEU A 154 9.06 -18.39 16.71
C LEU A 154 9.79 -17.38 17.63
N PRO A 155 10.12 -17.73 18.89
CA PRO A 155 10.78 -16.80 19.82
C PRO A 155 12.04 -16.13 19.25
N LYS A 156 12.88 -16.90 18.52
CA LYS A 156 14.07 -16.35 17.87
C LYS A 156 13.71 -15.30 16.78
N GLN A 157 12.66 -15.54 16.02
CA GLN A 157 12.20 -14.62 14.99
C GLN A 157 11.61 -13.34 15.60
N LYS A 158 10.91 -13.46 16.72
CA LYS A 158 10.40 -12.30 17.49
C LYS A 158 11.54 -11.43 17.99
N GLN A 159 12.59 -12.04 18.58
CA GLN A 159 13.76 -11.28 19.00
C GLN A 159 14.44 -10.59 17.83
N GLN A 160 14.63 -11.30 16.72
CA GLN A 160 15.22 -10.72 15.51
C GLN A 160 14.40 -9.53 14.96
N TYR A 161 13.07 -9.62 15.00
CA TYR A 161 12.19 -8.48 14.67
C TYR A 161 12.49 -7.27 15.57
N LEU A 162 12.54 -7.47 16.89
CA LEU A 162 12.77 -6.40 17.85
C LEU A 162 14.15 -5.75 17.66
N ASP A 163 15.18 -6.56 17.46
CA ASP A 163 16.54 -6.07 17.19
C ASP A 163 16.59 -5.24 15.90
N ASN A 164 15.93 -5.70 14.84
CA ASN A 164 15.92 -5.05 13.55
C ASN A 164 15.12 -3.71 13.55
N ILE A 165 14.02 -3.61 14.31
CA ILE A 165 13.32 -2.31 14.43
C ILE A 165 14.07 -1.31 15.30
N LEU A 166 14.83 -1.76 16.31
CA LEU A 166 15.75 -0.89 17.05
C LEU A 166 16.86 -0.38 16.15
N TYR A 167 17.46 -1.25 15.34
CA TYR A 167 18.47 -0.84 14.37
C TYR A 167 17.94 0.25 13.41
N LEU A 168 16.71 0.10 12.87
CA LEU A 168 16.10 1.16 12.04
C LEU A 168 16.01 2.49 12.77
N LYS A 169 15.63 2.45 14.03
CA LYS A 169 15.55 3.64 14.87
C LYS A 169 16.93 4.29 15.08
N GLU A 170 17.94 3.49 15.39
CA GLU A 170 19.34 3.93 15.57
C GLU A 170 19.90 4.57 14.28
N GLN A 171 19.54 4.02 13.13
CA GLN A 171 19.89 4.56 11.82
C GLN A 171 19.08 5.80 11.41
N GLY A 172 18.17 6.28 12.26
CA GLY A 172 17.30 7.43 11.96
C GLY A 172 16.33 7.20 10.79
N LYS A 173 16.04 5.94 10.45
CA LYS A 173 15.14 5.62 9.33
C LYS A 173 13.69 5.92 9.66
N ARG A 174 12.95 6.40 8.68
CA ARG A 174 11.50 6.52 8.78
C ARG A 174 10.86 5.14 8.67
N PHE A 175 10.14 4.73 9.66
CA PHE A 175 9.40 3.46 9.63
C PHE A 175 8.16 3.48 10.54
N LYS A 176 7.30 2.50 10.31
CA LYS A 176 6.17 2.17 11.17
C LYS A 176 6.13 0.67 11.44
N ALA A 177 5.95 0.29 12.68
CA ALA A 177 5.64 -1.06 13.07
C ALA A 177 4.13 -1.31 12.86
N VAL A 178 3.77 -2.30 12.05
CA VAL A 178 2.40 -2.78 11.89
C VAL A 178 2.26 -4.07 12.67
N ILE A 179 1.56 -4.03 13.79
CA ILE A 179 1.44 -5.16 14.70
C ILE A 179 0.14 -5.88 14.38
N MET A 180 0.27 -7.09 13.82
CA MET A 180 -0.87 -7.90 13.43
C MET A 180 -1.51 -8.49 14.69
N MET A 181 -2.72 -8.03 15.01
CA MET A 181 -3.44 -8.44 16.21
C MET A 181 -4.19 -9.74 15.92
N HIS A 182 -3.66 -10.85 16.43
CA HIS A 182 -4.32 -12.14 16.30
C HIS A 182 -5.45 -12.30 17.33
N ASN A 183 -6.57 -12.94 16.98
CA ASN A 183 -7.70 -13.13 17.91
C ASN A 183 -7.44 -14.23 18.97
N ASN A 184 -6.47 -15.12 18.77
CA ASN A 184 -6.04 -16.06 19.82
C ASN A 184 -5.52 -15.28 21.03
N PRO A 185 -6.02 -15.54 22.27
CA PRO A 185 -5.67 -14.74 23.44
C PRO A 185 -4.16 -14.68 23.74
N ALA A 186 -3.42 -15.79 23.57
CA ALA A 186 -1.98 -15.83 23.84
C ALA A 186 -1.20 -15.00 22.81
N MET A 187 -1.56 -15.11 21.53
CA MET A 187 -0.95 -14.34 20.45
C MET A 187 -1.34 -12.86 20.51
N PHE A 188 -2.55 -12.57 20.97
CA PHE A 188 -2.98 -11.20 21.21
C PHE A 188 -2.15 -10.55 22.33
N ALA A 189 -1.97 -11.25 23.45
CA ALA A 189 -1.15 -10.76 24.56
C ALA A 189 0.32 -10.57 24.14
N ASP A 190 0.86 -11.45 23.30
CA ASP A 190 2.20 -11.31 22.73
C ASP A 190 2.32 -10.05 21.83
N ALA A 191 1.32 -9.79 21.01
CA ALA A 191 1.26 -8.55 20.20
C ALA A 191 1.19 -7.30 21.09
N GLU A 192 0.47 -7.35 22.22
CA GLU A 192 0.44 -6.25 23.20
C GLU A 192 1.83 -5.98 23.80
N LEU A 193 2.63 -7.01 24.09
CA LEU A 193 4.02 -6.81 24.55
C LEU A 193 4.86 -6.05 23.53
N VAL A 194 4.67 -6.31 22.23
CA VAL A 194 5.35 -5.55 21.18
C VAL A 194 4.83 -4.11 21.09
N ILE A 195 3.56 -3.87 21.33
CA ILE A 195 3.02 -2.51 21.44
C ILE A 195 3.68 -1.76 22.60
N GLU A 196 3.79 -2.37 23.78
CA GLU A 196 4.47 -1.77 24.91
C GLU A 196 5.96 -1.52 24.63
N PHE A 197 6.62 -2.44 23.95
CA PHE A 197 7.99 -2.23 23.47
C PHE A 197 8.08 -1.00 22.53
N CYS A 198 7.18 -0.87 21.59
CA CYS A 198 7.14 0.29 20.70
C CYS A 198 6.93 1.60 21.46
N LYS A 199 6.05 1.60 22.47
CA LYS A 199 5.82 2.77 23.35
C LYS A 199 7.09 3.13 24.14
N LEU A 200 7.72 2.13 24.78
CA LEU A 200 8.94 2.32 25.56
C LEU A 200 10.06 2.94 24.71
N HIS A 201 10.21 2.45 23.50
CA HIS A 201 11.24 2.92 22.58
C HIS A 201 10.80 4.09 21.68
N ASN A 202 9.64 4.70 21.94
CA ASN A 202 9.08 5.77 21.08
C ASN A 202 9.11 5.42 19.58
N ILE A 203 8.70 4.20 19.26
CA ILE A 203 8.55 3.70 17.89
C ILE A 203 7.09 3.90 17.45
N ARG A 204 6.93 4.43 16.25
CA ARG A 204 5.62 4.58 15.63
C ARG A 204 5.03 3.22 15.29
N TYR A 205 3.82 2.91 15.76
CA TYR A 205 3.16 1.64 15.51
C TYR A 205 1.69 1.79 15.09
N LEU A 206 1.16 0.71 14.54
CA LEU A 206 -0.25 0.54 14.20
C LEU A 206 -0.69 -0.87 14.63
N ALA A 207 -1.61 -0.97 15.56
CA ALA A 207 -2.31 -2.22 15.86
C ALA A 207 -3.28 -2.51 14.72
N LYS A 208 -3.04 -3.60 13.99
CA LYS A 208 -3.85 -3.98 12.82
C LYS A 208 -4.57 -5.30 13.10
N PRO A 209 -5.91 -5.33 13.17
CA PRO A 209 -6.65 -6.58 13.23
C PRO A 209 -6.43 -7.37 11.95
N LEU A 210 -6.58 -8.68 12.03
CA LEU A 210 -6.54 -9.56 10.88
C LEU A 210 -7.81 -9.38 10.06
N ASP A 211 -7.66 -9.03 8.80
CA ASP A 211 -8.76 -8.67 7.87
C ASP A 211 -9.37 -9.90 7.21
N ASN A 212 -9.50 -11.01 7.91
CA ASN A 212 -10.14 -12.16 7.30
C ASN A 212 -11.66 -12.03 7.38
N ALA A 213 -12.28 -12.04 6.23
CA ALA A 213 -13.71 -12.17 6.09
C ALA A 213 -14.10 -13.59 6.54
N GLY A 214 -14.56 -13.70 7.75
CA GLY A 214 -15.06 -14.95 8.32
C GLY A 214 -15.02 -14.93 9.85
N ASP A 215 -15.86 -15.75 10.46
CA ASP A 215 -16.01 -15.86 11.92
C ASP A 215 -14.74 -16.31 12.65
N GLN A 216 -13.80 -16.91 11.93
CA GLN A 216 -12.53 -17.37 12.51
C GLN A 216 -11.66 -16.26 13.13
N TRP A 217 -11.87 -15.01 12.73
CA TRP A 217 -11.12 -13.85 13.21
C TRP A 217 -11.98 -12.92 14.08
N SER A 218 -13.02 -13.43 14.71
CA SER A 218 -13.80 -12.66 15.67
C SER A 218 -12.97 -12.35 16.92
N TYR A 219 -13.00 -11.11 17.34
CA TYR A 219 -12.36 -10.66 18.57
C TYR A 219 -13.37 -10.64 19.71
N SER A 220 -12.89 -10.97 20.90
CA SER A 220 -13.71 -10.76 22.11
C SER A 220 -13.95 -9.27 22.35
N PRO A 221 -15.03 -8.87 23.04
CA PRO A 221 -15.27 -7.46 23.38
C PRO A 221 -14.07 -6.81 24.11
N LYS A 222 -13.36 -7.58 24.94
CA LYS A 222 -12.16 -7.11 25.65
C LYS A 222 -11.03 -6.79 24.66
N GLN A 223 -10.69 -7.73 23.77
CA GLN A 223 -9.67 -7.52 22.74
C GLN A 223 -10.00 -6.32 21.85
N PHE A 224 -11.28 -6.21 21.48
CA PHE A 224 -11.76 -5.10 20.67
C PHE A 224 -11.57 -3.75 21.36
N ALA A 225 -11.97 -3.64 22.64
CA ALA A 225 -11.76 -2.46 23.45
C ALA A 225 -10.26 -2.09 23.56
N GLN A 226 -9.41 -3.06 23.84
CA GLN A 226 -7.96 -2.85 23.92
C GLN A 226 -7.36 -2.32 22.61
N MET A 227 -7.80 -2.83 21.45
CA MET A 227 -7.34 -2.30 20.16
C MET A 227 -7.80 -0.85 19.92
N ILE A 228 -9.01 -0.49 20.32
CA ILE A 228 -9.57 0.85 20.16
C ILE A 228 -8.84 1.88 21.03
N GLU A 229 -8.46 1.50 22.23
CA GLU A 229 -7.78 2.37 23.20
C GLU A 229 -6.35 2.73 22.82
N GLN A 230 -5.76 2.06 21.81
CA GLN A 230 -4.39 2.34 21.38
C GLN A 230 -4.28 3.78 20.82
N PRO A 231 -3.36 4.60 21.33
CA PRO A 231 -3.26 5.99 20.92
C PRO A 231 -2.83 6.13 19.46
N ILE A 232 -3.49 7.03 18.72
CA ILE A 232 -3.11 7.38 17.35
C ILE A 232 -1.91 8.32 17.38
N LYS A 233 -0.70 7.80 17.38
CA LYS A 233 0.50 8.64 17.13
C LYS A 233 0.78 8.87 15.63
N PHE A 234 -0.21 8.69 14.78
CA PHE A 234 -0.03 8.76 13.33
C PHE A 234 -0.19 10.15 12.72
N VAL A 235 -0.52 11.17 13.51
CA VAL A 235 -1.36 12.20 12.93
C VAL A 235 -0.97 13.63 13.23
N ASP A 236 0.24 13.92 13.55
CA ASP A 236 0.61 15.32 13.77
C ASP A 236 0.53 16.21 12.51
N LYS A 237 0.36 15.63 11.32
CA LYS A 237 0.13 16.41 10.09
C LYS A 237 -1.10 16.03 9.26
N VAL A 238 -1.83 14.99 9.63
CA VAL A 238 -3.04 14.56 8.91
C VAL A 238 -4.30 14.84 9.72
N ASN A 239 -4.17 15.28 10.97
CA ASN A 239 -5.30 15.51 11.88
C ASN A 239 -6.19 16.70 11.49
N SER A 240 -5.67 17.69 10.78
CA SER A 240 -6.48 18.80 10.29
C SER A 240 -7.47 18.41 9.18
N ILE A 241 -7.32 17.22 8.63
CA ILE A 241 -8.12 16.74 7.49
C ILE A 241 -9.35 15.92 7.93
N SER A 242 -9.55 15.70 9.20
CA SER A 242 -10.20 14.47 9.58
C SER A 242 -11.54 14.56 10.28
N GLU A 243 -12.07 15.71 10.51
CA GLU A 243 -13.45 15.83 10.98
C GLU A 243 -14.40 15.56 9.79
N GLY A 244 -14.98 14.38 9.78
CA GLY A 244 -15.99 13.97 8.80
C GLY A 244 -15.53 13.06 7.66
N ARG A 245 -14.28 12.59 7.61
CA ARG A 245 -13.80 11.74 6.50
C ARG A 245 -13.74 10.27 6.87
N GLN A 246 -14.55 9.48 6.20
CA GLN A 246 -14.36 8.03 6.12
C GLN A 246 -13.32 7.75 5.05
N CYS A 247 -12.18 7.20 5.45
CA CYS A 247 -11.09 6.86 4.54
C CYS A 247 -11.13 5.38 4.20
N CYS A 248 -11.02 5.05 2.93
CA CYS A 248 -10.78 3.66 2.52
C CYS A 248 -9.41 3.24 3.08
N GLY A 249 -9.34 2.24 3.85
CA GLY A 249 -8.09 1.82 4.50
C GLY A 249 -8.21 1.77 6.01
N GLY A 250 -9.43 1.62 6.47
CA GLY A 250 -9.73 1.12 7.78
C GLY A 250 -9.09 1.87 8.93
N ARG A 251 -9.09 3.16 8.89
CA ARG A 251 -8.43 3.93 9.94
C ARG A 251 -9.37 4.45 11.01
N ARG A 252 -10.65 4.09 10.95
CA ARG A 252 -11.60 4.49 11.97
C ARG A 252 -12.70 3.47 12.12
N LEU A 253 -12.74 2.85 13.26
CA LEU A 253 -13.95 2.26 13.77
C LEU A 253 -14.63 3.30 14.63
N SER A 254 -15.87 3.58 14.29
CA SER A 254 -16.77 4.24 15.19
C SER A 254 -17.65 3.16 15.83
N LEU A 255 -17.41 2.87 17.08
CA LEU A 255 -18.45 2.29 17.93
C LEU A 255 -19.40 3.45 18.23
N ASN A 256 -20.60 3.41 17.71
CA ASN A 256 -21.64 4.44 17.89
C ASN A 256 -21.33 5.82 17.25
N GLY A 257 -20.53 5.89 16.20
CA GLY A 257 -20.34 7.13 15.45
C GLY A 257 -19.19 8.03 15.89
N ASP A 258 -18.61 7.88 17.08
CA ASP A 258 -17.78 8.94 17.68
C ASP A 258 -16.35 8.58 18.06
N LEU A 259 -15.94 7.31 18.00
CA LEU A 259 -14.60 6.88 18.45
C LEU A 259 -13.59 6.76 17.33
N LYS A 260 -12.57 7.61 17.37
CA LYS A 260 -11.37 7.52 16.54
C LYS A 260 -10.44 6.46 17.15
N SER A 261 -10.15 5.39 16.43
CA SER A 261 -9.25 4.34 16.88
C SER A 261 -8.03 4.17 15.99
N ASN A 262 -6.96 3.60 16.54
CA ASN A 262 -5.75 3.18 15.82
C ASN A 262 -5.93 1.89 15.03
N VAL A 263 -7.10 1.32 15.08
CA VAL A 263 -7.39 0.03 14.51
C VAL A 263 -7.62 0.20 13.03
N GLY A 264 -6.81 -0.49 12.23
CA GLY A 264 -6.96 -0.55 10.78
C GLY A 264 -8.08 -1.51 10.39
N PHE A 265 -9.33 -1.17 10.60
CA PHE A 265 -10.45 -1.97 10.10
C PHE A 265 -10.72 -1.69 8.63
N VAL A 266 -11.20 -2.72 7.95
CA VAL A 266 -11.69 -2.63 6.59
C VAL A 266 -12.98 -1.81 6.56
N HIS A 267 -13.15 -1.01 5.52
CA HIS A 267 -14.37 -0.24 5.32
C HIS A 267 -15.56 -1.16 5.17
N GLN A 268 -16.60 -0.87 5.91
CA GLN A 268 -17.90 -1.54 5.74
C GLN A 268 -18.79 -0.86 4.68
N GLN A 269 -18.39 0.30 4.18
CA GLN A 269 -19.17 1.03 3.18
C GLN A 269 -18.92 0.47 1.78
N GLY A 270 -19.98 0.11 1.10
CA GLY A 270 -19.97 -0.27 -0.31
C GLY A 270 -19.77 0.93 -1.22
N PHE A 271 -18.96 0.72 -2.26
CA PHE A 271 -18.73 1.71 -3.32
C PHE A 271 -19.13 1.15 -4.69
N GLU A 272 -19.99 0.14 -4.71
CA GLU A 272 -20.50 -0.42 -5.96
C GLU A 272 -21.15 0.68 -6.81
N GLY A 273 -20.77 0.77 -8.07
CA GLY A 273 -21.23 1.81 -8.98
C GLY A 273 -20.54 3.17 -8.89
N TRP A 274 -19.75 3.41 -7.83
CA TRP A 274 -19.04 4.68 -7.67
C TRP A 274 -17.92 4.85 -8.69
N SER A 275 -17.75 6.06 -9.17
CA SER A 275 -16.62 6.46 -10.00
C SER A 275 -15.34 6.58 -9.16
N CYS A 276 -14.28 5.89 -9.55
CA CYS A 276 -13.02 5.81 -8.79
C CYS A 276 -11.81 6.16 -9.67
N SER A 277 -10.86 6.90 -9.10
CA SER A 277 -9.63 7.33 -9.75
C SER A 277 -8.40 6.51 -9.39
N VAL A 278 -8.56 5.28 -8.90
CA VAL A 278 -7.43 4.48 -8.43
C VAL A 278 -6.32 4.33 -9.46
N ASN A 279 -6.68 4.15 -10.72
CA ASN A 279 -5.74 4.04 -11.86
C ASN A 279 -4.95 5.33 -12.17
N TRP A 280 -5.31 6.45 -11.54
CA TRP A 280 -4.61 7.74 -11.72
C TRP A 280 -3.52 7.98 -10.68
N PHE A 281 -3.48 7.13 -9.67
CA PHE A 281 -2.57 7.25 -8.52
C PHE A 281 -1.86 5.97 -8.19
N PHE A 282 -2.17 4.89 -8.90
CA PHE A 282 -1.73 3.58 -8.50
C PHE A 282 -1.40 2.70 -9.70
N LEU A 283 -0.28 1.99 -9.59
CA LEU A 283 0.09 0.89 -10.47
C LEU A 283 0.57 -0.26 -9.59
N PHE A 284 0.08 -1.45 -9.87
CA PHE A 284 0.56 -2.68 -9.25
C PHE A 284 1.23 -3.57 -10.27
N VAL A 285 2.43 -4.02 -9.97
CA VAL A 285 3.21 -4.97 -10.75
C VAL A 285 3.38 -6.25 -9.94
N ARG A 286 2.93 -7.35 -10.49
CA ARG A 286 3.14 -8.68 -9.95
C ARG A 286 4.30 -9.34 -10.69
N GLN A 287 5.44 -9.51 -10.02
CA GLN A 287 6.67 -9.98 -10.66
C GLN A 287 6.57 -11.44 -11.10
N LEU A 288 5.83 -12.28 -10.37
CA LEU A 288 5.74 -13.72 -10.63
C LEU A 288 5.35 -14.07 -12.07
N ASP A 289 4.42 -13.30 -12.64
CA ASP A 289 3.89 -13.54 -13.98
C ASP A 289 3.94 -12.30 -14.89
N GLY A 290 4.54 -11.23 -14.42
CA GLY A 290 4.66 -9.97 -15.14
C GLY A 290 3.34 -9.20 -15.30
N SER A 291 2.27 -9.58 -14.62
CA SER A 291 0.97 -8.92 -14.75
C SER A 291 0.97 -7.53 -14.13
N VAL A 292 0.34 -6.58 -14.82
CA VAL A 292 0.22 -5.18 -14.43
C VAL A 292 -1.25 -4.82 -14.19
N PHE A 293 -1.55 -4.24 -13.05
CA PHE A 293 -2.92 -3.85 -12.65
C PHE A 293 -2.98 -2.40 -12.18
N THR A 294 -4.17 -1.84 -12.10
CA THR A 294 -4.39 -0.51 -11.54
C THR A 294 -4.21 -0.46 -10.02
N ASN A 295 -4.41 -1.58 -9.34
CA ASN A 295 -4.28 -1.70 -7.88
C ASN A 295 -4.17 -3.17 -7.49
N LYS A 296 -3.44 -3.48 -6.41
CA LYS A 296 -3.24 -4.86 -5.93
C LYS A 296 -4.51 -5.50 -5.35
N ASP A 297 -5.35 -4.69 -4.71
CA ASP A 297 -6.49 -5.20 -3.93
C ASP A 297 -7.78 -5.25 -4.73
N CYS A 298 -8.07 -4.24 -5.55
CA CYS A 298 -9.25 -4.27 -6.39
C CYS A 298 -9.01 -4.85 -7.79
N ARG A 299 -7.76 -4.84 -8.26
CA ARG A 299 -7.34 -5.40 -9.57
C ARG A 299 -8.25 -5.04 -10.74
N MET A 300 -8.90 -3.90 -10.61
CA MET A 300 -9.84 -3.45 -11.63
C MET A 300 -9.08 -2.94 -12.84
N SER A 301 -9.50 -3.37 -14.01
CA SER A 301 -9.08 -2.77 -15.27
C SER A 301 -9.89 -1.52 -15.57
N THR A 302 -9.51 -0.86 -16.64
CA THR A 302 -10.23 0.29 -17.18
C THR A 302 -11.66 -0.02 -17.62
N THR A 303 -11.95 -1.30 -17.88
CA THR A 303 -13.30 -1.77 -18.23
C THR A 303 -14.15 -2.07 -17.01
N GLY A 304 -13.57 -1.99 -15.81
CA GLY A 304 -14.23 -2.32 -14.56
C GLY A 304 -14.29 -3.82 -14.28
N GLN A 305 -13.54 -4.64 -15.01
CA GLN A 305 -13.37 -6.07 -14.76
C GLN A 305 -12.08 -6.32 -13.97
N GLU A 306 -11.98 -7.45 -13.27
CA GLU A 306 -10.76 -7.88 -12.60
C GLU A 306 -9.81 -8.52 -13.63
N GLU A 307 -9.19 -7.70 -14.44
CA GLU A 307 -8.24 -8.12 -15.45
C GLU A 307 -6.98 -7.23 -15.41
N PRO A 308 -5.81 -7.75 -15.79
CA PRO A 308 -4.62 -6.94 -15.89
C PRO A 308 -4.75 -5.86 -16.96
N LEU A 309 -4.07 -4.72 -16.76
CA LEU A 309 -3.85 -3.73 -17.82
C LEU A 309 -3.07 -4.32 -18.98
N GLY A 310 -2.24 -5.31 -18.69
CA GLY A 310 -1.39 -6.06 -19.60
C GLY A 310 -0.31 -6.81 -18.85
N ASN A 311 0.73 -7.20 -19.57
CA ASN A 311 1.91 -7.87 -19.04
C ASN A 311 3.17 -7.05 -19.34
N ILE A 312 4.18 -7.12 -18.48
CA ILE A 312 5.47 -6.43 -18.69
C ILE A 312 6.12 -6.83 -20.03
N ALA A 313 5.88 -8.04 -20.50
CA ALA A 313 6.31 -8.46 -21.84
C ALA A 313 5.77 -7.55 -22.96
N ASP A 314 4.62 -6.92 -22.74
CA ASP A 314 3.97 -5.95 -23.64
C ASP A 314 4.17 -4.48 -23.18
N ALA A 315 5.24 -4.20 -22.44
CA ALA A 315 5.50 -2.89 -21.82
C ALA A 315 5.27 -1.71 -22.78
N LYS A 316 5.80 -1.77 -23.99
CA LYS A 316 5.64 -0.72 -25.01
C LYS A 316 4.17 -0.44 -25.34
N LYS A 317 3.34 -1.48 -25.44
CA LYS A 317 1.91 -1.36 -25.72
C LYS A 317 1.17 -0.68 -24.56
N ILE A 318 1.50 -1.05 -23.30
CA ILE A 318 0.90 -0.43 -22.11
C ILE A 318 1.28 1.05 -22.04
N ILE A 319 2.54 1.37 -22.26
CA ILE A 319 3.06 2.76 -22.21
C ILE A 319 2.47 3.60 -23.33
N SER A 320 2.42 3.09 -24.56
CA SER A 320 1.81 3.80 -25.69
C SER A 320 0.31 4.07 -25.46
N LYS A 321 -0.42 3.10 -24.88
CA LYS A 321 -1.82 3.30 -24.50
C LYS A 321 -1.96 4.40 -23.44
N LEU A 322 -1.12 4.37 -22.39
CA LEU A 322 -1.11 5.42 -21.37
C LEU A 322 -0.83 6.78 -22.00
N GLN A 323 0.19 6.90 -22.84
CA GLN A 323 0.54 8.15 -23.51
C GLN A 323 -0.63 8.70 -24.31
N THR A 324 -1.26 7.87 -25.15
CA THR A 324 -2.46 8.26 -25.92
C THR A 324 -3.57 8.76 -24.99
N GLN A 325 -3.84 8.04 -23.89
CA GLN A 325 -4.87 8.44 -22.93
C GLN A 325 -4.58 9.78 -22.26
N LEU A 326 -3.32 10.05 -21.96
CA LEU A 326 -2.89 11.33 -21.37
C LEU A 326 -2.98 12.47 -22.38
N GLU A 327 -2.49 12.28 -23.60
CA GLU A 327 -2.51 13.29 -24.69
C GLU A 327 -3.94 13.64 -25.11
N THR A 328 -4.81 12.64 -25.19
CA THR A 328 -6.21 12.83 -25.60
C THR A 328 -7.15 13.14 -24.45
N ASN A 329 -6.62 13.15 -23.21
CA ASN A 329 -7.42 13.35 -22.02
C ASN A 329 -8.55 12.30 -21.84
N THR A 330 -8.26 11.07 -22.17
CA THR A 330 -9.20 9.95 -22.12
C THR A 330 -8.83 8.91 -21.06
N MET A 331 -8.17 9.35 -19.97
CA MET A 331 -7.90 8.46 -18.83
C MET A 331 -9.21 7.88 -18.30
N PRO A 332 -9.31 6.55 -18.24
CA PRO A 332 -10.57 5.92 -17.89
C PRO A 332 -10.95 6.16 -16.43
N ILE A 333 -12.23 6.33 -16.20
CA ILE A 333 -12.84 6.37 -14.88
C ILE A 333 -13.33 4.96 -14.57
N ILE A 334 -12.87 4.40 -13.45
CA ILE A 334 -13.26 3.06 -13.02
C ILE A 334 -14.61 3.14 -12.31
N SER A 335 -15.60 2.38 -12.76
CA SER A 335 -16.79 2.09 -11.99
C SER A 335 -16.47 0.97 -10.99
N CYS A 336 -16.51 1.30 -9.70
CA CYS A 336 -16.20 0.34 -8.65
C CYS A 336 -17.24 -0.78 -8.60
N LYS A 337 -16.80 -2.03 -8.64
CA LYS A 337 -17.66 -3.22 -8.53
C LYS A 337 -17.57 -3.91 -7.16
N LYS A 338 -16.85 -3.30 -6.22
CA LYS A 338 -16.63 -3.90 -4.91
C LYS A 338 -17.66 -3.39 -3.91
N VAL A 339 -18.39 -4.31 -3.32
CA VAL A 339 -19.29 -4.03 -2.18
C VAL A 339 -18.50 -3.48 -1.00
N ILE A 340 -17.29 -4.00 -0.77
CA ILE A 340 -16.37 -3.54 0.26
C ILE A 340 -15.06 -3.09 -0.39
N CYS A 341 -14.66 -1.84 -0.18
CA CYS A 341 -13.40 -1.32 -0.69
C CYS A 341 -12.25 -1.66 0.26
N ARG A 342 -11.31 -2.50 -0.20
CA ARG A 342 -10.10 -2.91 0.53
C ARG A 342 -8.81 -2.41 -0.10
N CYS A 343 -8.89 -1.38 -0.95
CA CYS A 343 -7.76 -0.98 -1.79
C CYS A 343 -6.55 -0.42 -1.01
N GLY A 344 -6.58 -0.38 0.31
CA GLY A 344 -5.46 0.09 1.14
C GLY A 344 -5.02 1.55 0.87
N PHE A 345 -5.47 2.10 -0.23
CA PHE A 345 -5.19 3.43 -0.74
C PHE A 345 -6.51 4.17 -0.96
N CYS A 346 -6.68 5.28 -0.30
CA CYS A 346 -7.92 6.04 -0.36
C CYS A 346 -7.99 6.91 -1.64
N ALA A 347 -8.09 6.26 -2.81
CA ALA A 347 -8.26 6.98 -4.06
C ALA A 347 -9.54 7.83 -4.04
N PRO A 348 -9.51 9.04 -4.60
CA PRO A 348 -10.70 9.85 -4.78
C PRO A 348 -11.79 9.09 -5.54
N LYS A 349 -13.01 9.15 -5.01
CA LYS A 349 -14.18 8.54 -5.63
C LYS A 349 -15.44 9.35 -5.33
N ALA A 350 -16.40 9.29 -6.23
CA ALA A 350 -17.70 9.92 -6.09
C ALA A 350 -18.81 8.99 -6.57
N GLU A 351 -20.01 9.20 -6.05
CA GLU A 351 -21.17 8.35 -6.31
C GLU A 351 -21.53 8.29 -7.79
N ASN A 352 -21.31 9.37 -8.50
CA ASN A 352 -21.56 9.46 -9.95
C ASN A 352 -20.40 10.13 -10.69
N GLN A 353 -20.39 10.00 -12.01
CA GLN A 353 -19.34 10.53 -12.87
C GLN A 353 -19.28 12.06 -12.88
N GLU A 354 -20.40 12.75 -12.78
CA GLU A 354 -20.44 14.21 -12.77
C GLU A 354 -19.75 14.79 -11.55
N ASP A 355 -20.08 14.26 -10.36
CA ASP A 355 -19.43 14.67 -9.11
C ASP A 355 -17.98 14.26 -9.08
N PHE A 356 -17.64 13.10 -9.64
CA PHE A 356 -16.26 12.68 -9.80
C PHE A 356 -15.47 13.68 -10.65
N MET A 357 -15.99 14.13 -11.78
CA MET A 357 -15.34 15.13 -12.63
C MET A 357 -15.18 16.47 -11.91
N LYS A 358 -16.18 16.91 -11.13
CA LYS A 358 -16.05 18.10 -10.27
C LYS A 358 -14.94 17.93 -9.23
N LEU A 359 -14.87 16.76 -8.58
CA LEU A 359 -13.84 16.42 -7.60
C LEU A 359 -12.43 16.47 -8.19
N ILE A 360 -12.25 15.87 -9.36
CA ILE A 360 -10.97 15.81 -10.06
C ILE A 360 -10.54 17.21 -10.54
N LYS A 361 -11.41 17.97 -11.15
CA LYS A 361 -11.11 19.35 -11.58
C LYS A 361 -10.70 20.25 -10.41
N ARG A 362 -11.29 20.07 -9.23
CA ARG A 362 -10.96 20.89 -8.06
C ARG A 362 -9.60 20.57 -7.45
N ASN A 363 -9.15 19.31 -7.49
CA ASN A 363 -8.17 18.85 -6.50
C ASN A 363 -6.98 18.05 -7.04
N VAL A 364 -6.99 17.52 -8.26
CA VAL A 364 -6.05 16.44 -8.52
C VAL A 364 -5.25 16.55 -9.80
N VAL A 365 -5.83 17.03 -10.89
CA VAL A 365 -5.21 16.94 -12.20
C VAL A 365 -5.60 18.16 -13.02
N VAL A 366 -4.95 19.26 -12.73
CA VAL A 366 -5.31 20.53 -13.41
C VAL A 366 -4.92 20.47 -14.89
N ASP A 367 -3.85 19.79 -15.25
CA ASP A 367 -3.29 19.85 -16.60
C ASP A 367 -3.84 18.79 -17.55
N VAL A 368 -4.41 17.70 -17.02
CA VAL A 368 -5.04 16.64 -17.85
C VAL A 368 -6.46 17.00 -18.30
N PHE A 369 -7.08 18.04 -17.71
CA PHE A 369 -8.46 18.44 -18.02
C PHE A 369 -8.62 19.90 -18.43
N GLN A 370 -7.54 20.63 -18.66
CA GLN A 370 -7.59 22.05 -19.07
C GLN A 370 -7.35 22.29 -20.56
N LYS A 371 -7.43 21.23 -21.38
CA LYS A 371 -7.41 21.43 -22.85
C LYS A 371 -8.78 21.30 -23.44
#